data_ac2f246c4a348ec20893f833da7ba5eb
#
_entry.id   ac2f246c4a348ec20893f833da7ba5eb
#
_cell.length_a   1.000
_cell.length_b   1.000
_cell.length_c   1.000
_cell.angle_alpha   90.00
_cell.angle_beta   90.00
_cell.angle_gamma   90.00
#
_symmetry.space_group_name_H-M   'P 1'
#
loop_
_entity.id
_entity.type
_entity.pdbx_description
1 polymer ?
#
loop_
_entity_poly.entity_id
_entity_poly.type
_entity_poly.pdbx_seq_one_letter_code
_entity_poly.pdbx_strand_id
1 'polypeptide(L)'
;MALKLLPPANPAATRIALLLALGRDFGGGNTALEEWSALYHRYLAPVSLSVEALAQAAHLDVRNFRHRVNNGARRLAEQLQQLEMDAHQRLRHARLGRHLPPAEYARLFGVAAPLRELTDHLRQADGPAVLSVEGLGGIGKTALAREAAFVLAQSSDYDGIAWVSARQTWLNDAGAIETAPDAANTLADVVGRLATQLGFAELAGLSAADKLDRLAPFLRTGRHLIVIDNLESVSDLELLLPALLPLARPTRFLLTSRQTLSHHPLVTRFPVPPLSPADSRALVESELARHGHPARLAADDMAALHEVVGGMPLALKLVAAQMSLWPLPALLDNLRRARYRAPEGLYRYIYRRAWQSLSDPARQLLLSLLPLAPDGEDVEWLRLMSFLPPNEFGDALAQLRDTSLLEVAGEPTSPRYRLHRLTATFLQTEILAAWGGAGDTPVERSESAL
;
A
#
# COMPACT_ATOMS: atom_id res chain seq x y z
N MET A 1 1.22 -28.18 18.19
CA MET A 1 1.48 -29.63 18.31
C MET A 1 0.13 -30.34 18.38
N ALA A 2 -0.31 -30.99 17.29
CA ALA A 2 -1.58 -31.70 17.25
C ALA A 2 -1.45 -33.02 17.98
N LEU A 3 -1.97 -33.13 19.18
CA LEU A 3 -2.11 -34.40 19.89
C LEU A 3 -3.13 -35.26 19.13
N LYS A 4 -2.66 -36.30 18.43
CA LYS A 4 -3.52 -37.36 17.94
C LYS A 4 -4.07 -38.13 19.14
N LEU A 5 -5.32 -37.88 19.49
CA LEU A 5 -6.08 -38.68 20.45
C LEU A 5 -6.48 -40.03 19.81
N LEU A 6 -5.51 -40.91 19.66
CA LEU A 6 -5.80 -42.31 19.34
C LEU A 6 -5.98 -43.04 20.67
N PRO A 7 -6.99 -43.92 20.80
CA PRO A 7 -7.13 -44.75 22.00
C PRO A 7 -5.87 -45.61 22.20
N PRO A 8 -5.38 -45.74 23.45
CA PRO A 8 -4.17 -46.43 23.73
C PRO A 8 -4.31 -47.96 23.48
N ALA A 9 -3.32 -48.54 22.83
CA ALA A 9 -3.28 -49.95 22.51
C ALA A 9 -3.24 -50.84 23.79
N ASN A 10 -2.74 -50.30 24.93
CA ASN A 10 -2.72 -50.99 26.24
C ASN A 10 -3.04 -49.96 27.34
N PRO A 11 -4.30 -49.93 27.85
CA PRO A 11 -4.73 -48.97 28.87
C PRO A 11 -3.97 -49.05 30.20
N ALA A 12 -3.54 -50.25 30.61
CA ALA A 12 -2.83 -50.45 31.88
C ALA A 12 -1.40 -49.89 31.82
N ALA A 13 -0.66 -50.20 30.74
CA ALA A 13 0.68 -49.67 30.52
C ALA A 13 0.64 -48.13 30.33
N THR A 14 -0.38 -47.63 29.66
CA THR A 14 -0.59 -46.21 29.46
C THR A 14 -0.89 -45.48 30.78
N ARG A 15 -1.67 -46.11 31.68
CA ARG A 15 -1.96 -45.57 33.02
C ARG A 15 -0.68 -45.37 33.86
N ILE A 16 0.18 -46.38 33.88
CA ILE A 16 1.48 -46.32 34.59
C ILE A 16 2.36 -45.21 34.01
N ALA A 17 2.46 -45.16 32.66
CA ALA A 17 3.26 -44.14 32.00
C ALA A 17 2.80 -42.71 32.29
N LEU A 18 1.49 -42.49 32.32
CA LEU A 18 0.90 -41.18 32.66
C LEU A 18 1.17 -40.75 34.08
N LEU A 19 1.07 -41.67 35.05
CA LEU A 19 1.37 -41.37 36.45
C LEU A 19 2.86 -41.07 36.68
N LEU A 20 3.78 -41.81 35.99
CA LEU A 20 5.21 -41.51 35.99
C LEU A 20 5.56 -40.18 35.33
N ALA A 21 4.87 -39.82 34.25
CA ALA A 21 5.04 -38.50 33.60
C ALA A 21 4.61 -37.37 34.52
N LEU A 22 3.45 -37.50 35.16
CA LEU A 22 2.95 -36.51 36.13
C LEU A 22 3.95 -36.33 37.29
N GLY A 23 4.46 -37.43 37.86
CA GLY A 23 5.43 -37.35 38.97
C GLY A 23 6.72 -36.63 38.58
N ARG A 24 7.20 -36.82 37.32
CA ARG A 24 8.36 -36.09 36.81
C ARG A 24 8.08 -34.59 36.68
N ASP A 25 6.92 -34.21 36.16
CA ASP A 25 6.53 -32.82 35.97
C ASP A 25 6.45 -32.06 37.32
N PHE A 26 6.01 -32.75 38.38
CA PHE A 26 5.93 -32.23 39.75
C PHE A 26 7.27 -32.26 40.48
N GLY A 27 8.22 -33.09 40.07
CA GLY A 27 9.57 -33.15 40.66
C GLY A 27 10.47 -31.98 40.28
N GLY A 28 10.11 -31.19 39.30
CA GLY A 28 10.94 -30.11 38.73
C GLY A 28 10.78 -28.75 39.41
N GLY A 29 9.86 -28.57 40.35
CA GLY A 29 9.60 -27.30 41.06
C GLY A 29 9.05 -26.17 40.17
N ASN A 30 8.62 -26.46 38.95
CA ASN A 30 8.02 -25.47 38.07
C ASN A 30 6.49 -25.46 38.21
N THR A 31 5.99 -24.53 39.03
CA THR A 31 4.55 -24.39 39.30
C THR A 31 3.67 -24.30 38.08
N ALA A 32 4.11 -23.61 37.02
CA ALA A 32 3.35 -23.50 35.77
C ALA A 32 3.22 -24.85 35.07
N LEU A 33 4.30 -25.64 35.02
CA LEU A 33 4.29 -26.99 34.46
C LEU A 33 3.39 -27.91 35.27
N GLU A 34 3.48 -27.87 36.63
CA GLU A 34 2.63 -28.64 37.53
C GLU A 34 1.14 -28.37 37.31
N GLU A 35 0.75 -27.10 37.16
CA GLU A 35 -0.63 -26.70 36.91
C GLU A 35 -1.16 -27.19 35.56
N TRP A 36 -0.32 -27.11 34.48
CA TRP A 36 -0.68 -27.64 33.17
C TRP A 36 -0.74 -29.17 33.17
N SER A 37 0.21 -29.83 33.82
CA SER A 37 0.27 -31.28 33.92
C SER A 37 -0.91 -31.83 34.71
N ALA A 38 -1.26 -31.19 35.85
CA ALA A 38 -2.44 -31.53 36.64
C ALA A 38 -3.74 -31.45 35.80
N LEU A 39 -3.90 -30.36 35.07
CA LEU A 39 -5.07 -30.14 34.21
C LEU A 39 -5.14 -31.20 33.08
N TYR A 40 -4.01 -31.45 32.40
CA TYR A 40 -3.91 -32.42 31.32
C TYR A 40 -4.29 -33.82 31.79
N HIS A 41 -3.63 -34.30 32.87
CA HIS A 41 -3.84 -35.65 33.38
C HIS A 41 -5.23 -35.86 33.97
N ARG A 42 -5.86 -34.82 34.47
CA ARG A 42 -7.23 -34.86 34.99
C ARG A 42 -8.30 -34.95 33.92
N TYR A 43 -8.18 -34.18 32.80
CA TYR A 43 -9.25 -33.99 31.85
C TYR A 43 -8.96 -34.37 30.39
N LEU A 44 -7.68 -34.37 30.01
CA LEU A 44 -7.27 -34.53 28.62
C LEU A 44 -6.51 -35.82 28.35
N ALA A 45 -6.06 -36.50 29.40
CA ALA A 45 -5.34 -37.76 29.26
C ALA A 45 -6.21 -38.84 28.60
N PRO A 46 -5.64 -39.71 27.73
CA PRO A 46 -6.40 -40.71 27.01
C PRO A 46 -7.02 -41.81 27.90
N VAL A 47 -6.61 -41.86 29.17
CA VAL A 47 -7.15 -42.79 30.17
C VAL A 47 -7.60 -41.98 31.38
N SER A 48 -8.83 -42.22 31.83
CA SER A 48 -9.35 -41.56 33.05
C SER A 48 -8.61 -42.07 34.29
N LEU A 49 -8.10 -41.14 35.11
CA LEU A 49 -7.40 -41.40 36.35
C LEU A 49 -8.17 -40.79 37.52
N SER A 50 -8.21 -41.49 38.67
CA SER A 50 -8.84 -40.93 39.85
C SER A 50 -7.97 -39.79 40.41
N VAL A 51 -8.61 -38.83 41.09
CA VAL A 51 -7.91 -37.69 41.68
C VAL A 51 -6.92 -38.15 42.75
N GLU A 52 -7.25 -39.19 43.47
CA GLU A 52 -6.43 -39.80 44.53
C GLU A 52 -5.13 -40.38 43.93
N ALA A 53 -5.26 -41.12 42.79
CA ALA A 53 -4.09 -41.68 42.12
C ALA A 53 -3.19 -40.59 41.52
N LEU A 54 -3.78 -39.53 40.98
CA LEU A 54 -3.03 -38.39 40.48
C LEU A 54 -2.34 -37.60 41.59
N ALA A 55 -3.02 -37.33 42.67
CA ALA A 55 -2.45 -36.65 43.84
C ALA A 55 -1.28 -37.44 44.45
N GLN A 56 -1.43 -38.76 44.57
CA GLN A 56 -0.36 -39.64 45.04
C GLN A 56 0.87 -39.62 44.12
N ALA A 57 0.66 -39.67 42.79
CA ALA A 57 1.75 -39.60 41.80
C ALA A 57 2.45 -38.25 41.80
N ALA A 58 1.74 -37.16 42.09
CA ALA A 58 2.26 -35.79 42.22
C ALA A 58 2.92 -35.53 43.62
N HIS A 59 2.91 -36.47 44.55
CA HIS A 59 3.36 -36.31 45.93
C HIS A 59 2.64 -35.16 46.67
N LEU A 60 1.34 -34.98 46.39
CA LEU A 60 0.47 -33.97 46.99
C LEU A 60 -0.72 -34.62 47.69
N ASP A 61 -1.32 -33.91 48.62
CA ASP A 61 -2.67 -34.25 49.06
C ASP A 61 -3.72 -33.88 47.99
N VAL A 62 -4.90 -34.50 48.09
CA VAL A 62 -6.00 -34.33 47.14
C VAL A 62 -6.45 -32.87 47.02
N ARG A 63 -6.41 -32.09 48.12
CA ARG A 63 -6.83 -30.69 48.12
C ARG A 63 -5.83 -29.81 47.35
N ASN A 64 -4.54 -30.01 47.60
CA ASN A 64 -3.48 -29.29 46.89
C ASN A 64 -3.43 -29.68 45.42
N PHE A 65 -3.64 -30.95 45.05
CA PHE A 65 -3.74 -31.35 43.67
C PHE A 65 -4.93 -30.69 42.93
N ARG A 66 -6.13 -30.66 43.60
CA ARG A 66 -7.28 -29.94 43.02
C ARG A 66 -7.00 -28.44 42.85
N HIS A 67 -6.24 -27.83 43.76
CA HIS A 67 -5.85 -26.43 43.63
C HIS A 67 -4.95 -26.25 42.37
N ARG A 68 -4.00 -27.14 42.09
CA ARG A 68 -3.20 -27.12 40.86
C ARG A 68 -4.06 -27.28 39.62
N VAL A 69 -5.03 -28.17 39.61
CA VAL A 69 -5.99 -28.36 38.51
C VAL A 69 -6.79 -27.06 38.24
N ASN A 70 -7.31 -26.44 39.30
CA ASN A 70 -8.10 -25.20 39.18
C ASN A 70 -7.25 -24.02 38.65
N ASN A 71 -6.00 -23.93 39.11
CA ASN A 71 -5.08 -22.92 38.58
C ASN A 71 -4.72 -23.20 37.13
N GLY A 72 -4.49 -24.46 36.74
CA GLY A 72 -4.30 -24.84 35.35
C GLY A 72 -5.49 -24.48 34.47
N ALA A 73 -6.71 -24.73 34.96
CA ALA A 73 -7.94 -24.33 34.24
C ALA A 73 -8.05 -22.79 34.09
N ARG A 74 -7.68 -22.02 35.12
CA ARG A 74 -7.66 -20.55 35.02
C ARG A 74 -6.64 -20.07 34.00
N ARG A 75 -5.41 -20.62 34.03
CA ARG A 75 -4.38 -20.32 32.99
C ARG A 75 -4.84 -20.66 31.59
N LEU A 76 -5.50 -21.79 31.41
CA LEU A 76 -6.07 -22.17 30.11
C LEU A 76 -7.10 -21.16 29.65
N ALA A 77 -8.01 -20.76 30.52
CA ALA A 77 -9.04 -19.76 30.20
C ALA A 77 -8.41 -18.41 29.82
N GLU A 78 -7.41 -17.95 30.57
CA GLU A 78 -6.67 -16.71 30.28
C GLU A 78 -5.97 -16.79 28.90
N GLN A 79 -5.33 -17.91 28.58
CA GLN A 79 -4.68 -18.11 27.29
C GLN A 79 -5.67 -18.19 26.13
N LEU A 80 -6.79 -18.89 26.31
CA LEU A 80 -7.84 -18.96 25.29
C LEU A 80 -8.45 -17.58 25.03
N GLN A 81 -8.71 -16.82 26.08
CA GLN A 81 -9.19 -15.45 25.98
C GLN A 81 -8.20 -14.57 25.22
N GLN A 82 -6.89 -14.67 25.53
CA GLN A 82 -5.87 -13.91 24.80
C GLN A 82 -5.80 -14.31 23.33
N LEU A 83 -5.82 -15.61 23.01
CA LEU A 83 -5.83 -16.10 21.63
C LEU A 83 -7.07 -15.64 20.84
N GLU A 84 -8.24 -15.60 21.49
CA GLU A 84 -9.47 -15.09 20.90
C GLU A 84 -9.38 -13.60 20.64
N MET A 85 -8.87 -12.82 21.60
CA MET A 85 -8.64 -11.39 21.41
C MET A 85 -7.67 -11.11 20.26
N ASP A 86 -6.55 -11.84 20.21
CA ASP A 86 -5.55 -11.70 19.14
C ASP A 86 -6.14 -12.09 17.77
N ALA A 87 -6.97 -13.13 17.71
CA ALA A 87 -7.66 -13.55 16.49
C ALA A 87 -8.67 -12.48 16.01
N HIS A 88 -9.48 -11.95 16.92
CA HIS A 88 -10.40 -10.85 16.62
C HIS A 88 -9.68 -9.60 16.14
N GLN A 89 -8.56 -9.22 16.75
CA GLN A 89 -7.76 -8.09 16.31
C GLN A 89 -7.21 -8.32 14.89
N ARG A 90 -6.63 -9.49 14.60
CA ARG A 90 -6.11 -9.81 13.26
C ARG A 90 -7.21 -9.75 12.19
N LEU A 91 -8.39 -10.32 12.47
CA LEU A 91 -9.53 -10.27 11.57
C LEU A 91 -10.01 -8.84 11.34
N ARG A 92 -10.04 -8.02 12.40
CA ARG A 92 -10.39 -6.60 12.30
C ARG A 92 -9.39 -5.84 11.43
N HIS A 93 -8.09 -6.00 11.68
CA HIS A 93 -7.03 -5.36 10.89
C HIS A 93 -7.11 -5.76 9.41
N ALA A 94 -7.28 -7.05 9.13
CA ALA A 94 -7.46 -7.55 7.77
C ALA A 94 -8.70 -6.95 7.09
N ARG A 95 -9.82 -6.84 7.83
CA ARG A 95 -11.05 -6.21 7.32
C ARG A 95 -10.86 -4.73 7.02
N LEU A 96 -10.21 -3.98 7.92
CA LEU A 96 -9.99 -2.54 7.76
C LEU A 96 -9.02 -2.24 6.61
N GLY A 97 -7.99 -3.06 6.46
CA GLY A 97 -6.97 -2.90 5.42
C GLY A 97 -7.34 -3.42 4.03
N ARG A 98 -8.46 -4.14 3.89
CA ARG A 98 -8.81 -4.87 2.63
C ARG A 98 -8.99 -3.98 1.40
N HIS A 99 -9.34 -2.71 1.59
CA HIS A 99 -9.56 -1.76 0.50
C HIS A 99 -8.35 -0.86 0.24
N LEU A 100 -7.29 -0.99 1.03
CA LEU A 100 -6.08 -0.24 0.79
C LEU A 100 -5.35 -0.80 -0.43
N PRO A 101 -4.84 0.06 -1.32
CA PRO A 101 -4.02 -0.40 -2.42
C PRO A 101 -2.75 -1.08 -1.90
N PRO A 102 -2.16 -2.01 -2.66
CA PRO A 102 -0.88 -2.61 -2.30
C PRO A 102 0.18 -1.52 -2.13
N ALA A 103 1.17 -1.77 -1.27
CA ALA A 103 2.29 -0.84 -1.11
C ALA A 103 3.15 -0.85 -2.38
N GLU A 104 3.37 0.34 -2.94
CA GLU A 104 4.15 0.55 -4.16
C GLU A 104 5.63 0.77 -3.88
N TYR A 105 6.06 0.54 -2.65
CA TYR A 105 7.39 0.83 -2.14
C TYR A 105 7.81 -0.24 -1.14
N ALA A 106 9.07 -0.63 -1.20
CA ALA A 106 9.65 -1.49 -0.19
C ALA A 106 9.94 -0.71 1.10
N ARG A 107 10.29 0.58 0.97
CA ARG A 107 10.61 1.48 2.08
C ARG A 107 10.29 2.93 1.72
N LEU A 108 9.75 3.68 2.67
CA LEU A 108 9.58 5.11 2.58
C LEU A 108 10.71 5.84 3.32
N PHE A 109 11.15 6.97 2.78
CA PHE A 109 12.18 7.83 3.35
C PHE A 109 11.57 9.17 3.75
N GLY A 110 12.04 9.75 4.86
CA GLY A 110 11.62 11.07 5.32
C GLY A 110 10.16 11.19 5.76
N VAL A 111 9.41 10.07 5.85
CA VAL A 111 7.97 10.11 6.12
C VAL A 111 7.61 10.01 7.60
N ALA A 112 8.55 9.69 8.50
CA ALA A 112 8.23 9.40 9.90
C ALA A 112 7.56 10.57 10.64
N ALA A 113 8.02 11.80 10.40
CA ALA A 113 7.42 12.99 11.00
C ALA A 113 6.09 13.36 10.34
N PRO A 114 5.99 13.51 9.00
CA PRO A 114 4.69 13.76 8.34
C PRO A 114 3.64 12.68 8.62
N LEU A 115 4.04 11.41 8.71
CA LEU A 115 3.13 10.31 9.01
C LEU A 115 2.55 10.41 10.41
N ARG A 116 3.39 10.71 11.41
CA ARG A 116 2.91 10.93 12.79
C ARG A 116 1.95 12.10 12.85
N GLU A 117 2.34 13.26 12.32
CA GLU A 117 1.51 14.45 12.30
C GLU A 117 0.15 14.19 11.62
N LEU A 118 0.16 13.55 10.44
CA LEU A 118 -1.06 13.20 9.71
C LEU A 118 -1.95 12.23 10.51
N THR A 119 -1.37 11.19 11.10
CA THR A 119 -2.12 10.22 11.90
C THR A 119 -2.65 10.83 13.19
N ASP A 120 -1.90 11.75 13.83
CA ASP A 120 -2.35 12.45 15.02
C ASP A 120 -3.54 13.37 14.72
N HIS A 121 -3.51 14.12 13.63
CA HIS A 121 -4.67 14.90 13.17
C HIS A 121 -5.90 14.03 12.93
N LEU A 122 -5.72 12.85 12.32
CA LEU A 122 -6.83 11.93 12.05
C LEU A 122 -7.36 11.26 13.32
N ARG A 123 -6.52 11.06 14.34
CA ARG A 123 -6.93 10.46 15.64
C ARG A 123 -7.68 11.42 16.55
N GLN A 124 -7.34 12.69 16.54
CA GLN A 124 -7.95 13.67 17.42
C GLN A 124 -9.47 13.77 17.21
N ALA A 125 -10.26 13.69 18.29
CA ALA A 125 -11.72 13.76 18.22
C ALA A 125 -12.19 15.09 17.61
N ASP A 126 -11.58 16.19 18.04
CA ASP A 126 -11.87 17.56 17.55
C ASP A 126 -10.98 17.97 16.38
N GLY A 127 -10.19 17.05 15.85
CA GLY A 127 -9.32 17.29 14.71
C GLY A 127 -10.11 17.64 13.43
N PRO A 128 -9.38 17.98 12.35
CA PRO A 128 -10.01 18.37 11.10
C PRO A 128 -10.85 17.23 10.52
N ALA A 129 -12.05 17.56 10.09
CA ALA A 129 -12.99 16.61 9.52
C ALA A 129 -12.58 16.17 8.10
N VAL A 130 -11.93 17.06 7.36
CA VAL A 130 -11.39 16.83 6.02
C VAL A 130 -9.95 17.33 5.97
N LEU A 131 -9.03 16.43 5.65
CA LEU A 131 -7.60 16.72 5.44
C LEU A 131 -7.26 16.55 3.97
N SER A 132 -6.58 17.53 3.38
CA SER A 132 -6.07 17.47 2.02
C SER A 132 -4.54 17.37 2.04
N VAL A 133 -4.01 16.22 1.67
CA VAL A 133 -2.58 15.97 1.47
C VAL A 133 -2.19 16.54 0.11
N GLU A 134 -1.48 17.67 0.14
CA GLU A 134 -1.20 18.49 -1.05
C GLU A 134 0.30 18.51 -1.39
N GLY A 135 0.59 18.71 -2.68
CA GLY A 135 1.96 18.88 -3.15
C GLY A 135 2.15 18.41 -4.59
N LEU A 136 3.35 18.63 -5.11
CA LEU A 136 3.71 18.32 -6.49
C LEU A 136 3.55 16.83 -6.82
N GLY A 137 3.39 16.51 -8.10
CA GLY A 137 3.43 15.13 -8.57
C GLY A 137 4.74 14.45 -8.21
N GLY A 138 4.71 13.21 -7.74
CA GLY A 138 5.90 12.46 -7.35
C GLY A 138 6.51 12.81 -5.98
N ILE A 139 5.87 13.68 -5.17
CA ILE A 139 6.30 14.01 -3.80
C ILE A 139 5.98 12.90 -2.78
N GLY A 140 5.09 11.96 -3.13
CA GLY A 140 4.74 10.84 -2.24
C GLY A 140 3.41 10.99 -1.51
N LYS A 141 2.47 11.84 -1.96
CA LYS A 141 1.15 12.04 -1.33
C LYS A 141 0.36 10.75 -1.14
N THR A 142 0.17 9.99 -2.21
CA THR A 142 -0.53 8.70 -2.19
C THR A 142 0.14 7.70 -1.26
N ALA A 143 1.48 7.63 -1.27
CA ALA A 143 2.24 6.75 -0.38
C ALA A 143 2.07 7.15 1.10
N LEU A 144 2.11 8.44 1.42
CA LEU A 144 1.89 8.96 2.76
C LEU A 144 0.45 8.69 3.25
N ALA A 145 -0.56 8.97 2.41
CA ALA A 145 -1.96 8.71 2.73
C ALA A 145 -2.24 7.21 2.93
N ARG A 146 -1.66 6.37 2.07
CA ARG A 146 -1.76 4.91 2.19
C ARG A 146 -1.14 4.40 3.49
N GLU A 147 0.04 4.88 3.84
CA GLU A 147 0.73 4.49 5.07
C GLU A 147 -0.03 4.96 6.31
N ALA A 148 -0.57 6.19 6.30
CA ALA A 148 -1.42 6.68 7.36
C ALA A 148 -2.68 5.82 7.54
N ALA A 149 -3.37 5.48 6.46
CA ALA A 149 -4.53 4.60 6.49
C ALA A 149 -4.16 3.19 6.99
N PHE A 150 -2.99 2.66 6.60
CA PHE A 150 -2.49 1.37 7.07
C PHE A 150 -2.21 1.39 8.59
N VAL A 151 -1.52 2.40 9.10
CA VAL A 151 -1.25 2.56 10.53
C VAL A 151 -2.57 2.67 11.33
N LEU A 152 -3.55 3.41 10.80
CA LEU A 152 -4.86 3.55 11.43
C LEU A 152 -5.71 2.27 11.34
N ALA A 153 -5.52 1.45 10.31
CA ALA A 153 -6.15 0.13 10.21
C ALA A 153 -5.64 -0.86 11.28
N GLN A 154 -4.40 -0.66 11.77
CA GLN A 154 -3.82 -1.46 12.86
C GLN A 154 -4.27 -0.98 14.25
N SER A 155 -4.96 0.15 14.34
CA SER A 155 -5.47 0.71 15.58
C SER A 155 -6.97 0.44 15.76
N SER A 156 -7.50 0.80 16.93
CA SER A 156 -8.94 0.74 17.22
C SER A 156 -9.67 2.05 16.94
N ASP A 157 -9.02 3.01 16.30
CA ASP A 157 -9.53 4.36 16.12
C ASP A 157 -10.71 4.47 15.15
N TYR A 158 -10.86 3.50 14.25
CA TYR A 158 -11.85 3.52 13.18
C TYR A 158 -12.65 2.22 13.10
N ASP A 159 -13.93 2.33 12.73
CA ASP A 159 -14.85 1.22 12.51
C ASP A 159 -14.78 0.67 11.08
N GLY A 160 -14.38 1.51 10.13
CA GLY A 160 -14.21 1.18 8.73
C GLY A 160 -13.23 2.10 8.02
N ILE A 161 -12.54 1.56 7.00
CA ILE A 161 -11.68 2.34 6.11
C ILE A 161 -12.08 2.03 4.68
N ALA A 162 -12.30 3.08 3.88
CA ALA A 162 -12.57 2.98 2.46
C ALA A 162 -11.52 3.77 1.67
N TRP A 163 -11.11 3.24 0.53
CA TRP A 163 -10.14 3.88 -0.38
C TRP A 163 -10.72 3.98 -1.78
N VAL A 164 -10.94 5.19 -2.26
CA VAL A 164 -11.39 5.44 -3.62
C VAL A 164 -10.31 6.19 -4.36
N SER A 165 -9.85 5.64 -5.49
CA SER A 165 -8.93 6.34 -6.37
C SER A 165 -9.70 6.93 -7.56
N ALA A 166 -9.47 8.23 -7.81
CA ALA A 166 -10.04 8.97 -8.93
C ALA A 166 -9.12 8.96 -10.16
N ARG A 167 -8.34 7.93 -10.36
CA ARG A 167 -7.41 7.79 -11.49
C ARG A 167 -8.15 7.68 -12.82
N GLN A 168 -7.92 8.60 -13.77
CA GLN A 168 -8.84 8.83 -14.89
C GLN A 168 -8.60 8.04 -16.16
N THR A 169 -7.37 7.75 -16.56
CA THR A 169 -7.15 7.38 -17.96
C THR A 169 -6.26 6.17 -18.15
N TRP A 170 -6.66 5.32 -19.07
CA TRP A 170 -5.84 4.29 -19.68
C TRP A 170 -6.00 4.37 -21.22
N LEU A 171 -5.04 3.81 -21.94
CA LEU A 171 -5.14 3.66 -23.40
C LEU A 171 -5.70 2.28 -23.72
N ASN A 172 -6.66 2.21 -24.65
CA ASN A 172 -7.14 0.93 -25.16
C ASN A 172 -6.21 0.33 -26.24
N ASP A 173 -6.50 -0.90 -26.65
CA ASP A 173 -5.72 -1.65 -27.67
C ASP A 173 -5.61 -0.92 -29.03
N ALA A 174 -6.45 0.07 -29.28
CA ALA A 174 -6.43 0.88 -30.50
C ALA A 174 -5.64 2.19 -30.31
N GLY A 175 -4.99 2.42 -29.16
CA GLY A 175 -4.26 3.65 -28.85
C GLY A 175 -5.15 4.84 -28.51
N ALA A 176 -6.46 4.62 -28.30
CA ALA A 176 -7.37 5.66 -27.84
C ALA A 176 -7.32 5.79 -26.32
N ILE A 177 -7.38 7.02 -25.80
CA ILE A 177 -7.46 7.29 -24.38
C ILE A 177 -8.86 6.91 -23.92
N GLU A 178 -8.97 5.82 -23.19
CA GLU A 178 -10.19 5.45 -22.49
C GLU A 178 -10.08 5.81 -21.01
N THR A 179 -11.21 6.12 -20.43
CA THR A 179 -11.33 6.28 -18.99
C THR A 179 -11.17 4.91 -18.35
N ALA A 180 -10.35 4.80 -17.31
CA ALA A 180 -10.25 3.54 -16.55
C ALA A 180 -11.68 3.10 -16.17
N PRO A 181 -12.10 1.87 -16.51
CA PRO A 181 -13.46 1.42 -16.23
C PRO A 181 -13.78 1.52 -14.74
N ASP A 182 -12.74 1.56 -13.93
CA ASP A 182 -12.80 1.71 -12.48
C ASP A 182 -12.35 3.10 -11.97
N ALA A 183 -12.16 4.12 -12.79
CA ALA A 183 -11.85 5.44 -12.28
C ALA A 183 -13.11 6.10 -11.69
N ALA A 184 -13.02 6.56 -10.46
CA ALA A 184 -14.09 7.37 -9.86
C ALA A 184 -13.95 8.82 -10.35
N ASN A 185 -14.38 9.08 -11.57
CA ASN A 185 -14.19 10.37 -12.25
C ASN A 185 -15.27 11.39 -11.94
N THR A 186 -16.41 10.92 -11.48
CA THR A 186 -17.57 11.72 -11.16
C THR A 186 -17.96 11.53 -9.69
N LEU A 187 -18.77 12.44 -9.17
CA LEU A 187 -19.41 12.27 -7.86
C LEU A 187 -20.13 10.91 -7.77
N ALA A 188 -20.82 10.50 -8.84
CA ALA A 188 -21.57 9.24 -8.87
C ALA A 188 -20.66 8.02 -8.72
N ASP A 189 -19.47 8.04 -9.35
CA ASP A 189 -18.50 6.95 -9.27
C ASP A 189 -17.89 6.87 -7.87
N VAL A 190 -17.47 8.02 -7.30
CA VAL A 190 -16.91 8.08 -5.94
C VAL A 190 -17.91 7.51 -4.93
N VAL A 191 -19.16 8.00 -4.98
CA VAL A 191 -20.21 7.56 -4.06
C VAL A 191 -20.60 6.11 -4.28
N GLY A 192 -20.64 5.64 -5.54
CA GLY A 192 -20.90 4.25 -5.89
C GLY A 192 -19.86 3.29 -5.30
N ARG A 193 -18.57 3.63 -5.41
CA ARG A 193 -17.47 2.83 -4.82
C ARG A 193 -17.50 2.85 -3.31
N LEU A 194 -17.72 4.02 -2.70
CA LEU A 194 -17.86 4.13 -1.26
C LEU A 194 -18.98 3.24 -0.76
N ALA A 195 -20.17 3.25 -1.40
CA ALA A 195 -21.27 2.39 -1.04
C ALA A 195 -20.88 0.90 -1.07
N THR A 196 -20.25 0.45 -2.15
CA THR A 196 -19.79 -0.94 -2.30
C THR A 196 -18.77 -1.33 -1.23
N GLN A 197 -17.74 -0.50 -0.99
CA GLN A 197 -16.68 -0.80 -0.02
C GLN A 197 -17.19 -0.78 1.43
N LEU A 198 -18.19 0.04 1.73
CA LEU A 198 -18.82 0.11 3.05
C LEU A 198 -19.87 -0.98 3.27
N GLY A 199 -20.13 -1.82 2.27
CA GLY A 199 -21.03 -2.96 2.38
C GLY A 199 -22.45 -2.72 1.91
N PHE A 200 -22.71 -1.63 1.18
CA PHE A 200 -24.02 -1.22 0.64
C PHE A 200 -24.11 -1.47 -0.88
N ALA A 201 -23.70 -2.67 -1.32
CA ALA A 201 -23.71 -3.03 -2.75
C ALA A 201 -25.12 -2.99 -3.39
N GLU A 202 -26.16 -3.17 -2.59
CA GLU A 202 -27.58 -3.09 -2.99
C GLU A 202 -28.00 -1.69 -3.48
N LEU A 203 -27.21 -0.66 -3.16
CA LEU A 203 -27.47 0.70 -3.63
C LEU A 203 -26.99 0.98 -5.07
N ALA A 204 -26.45 -0.03 -5.78
CA ALA A 204 -25.78 0.17 -7.08
C ALA A 204 -26.66 0.91 -8.13
N GLY A 205 -27.98 0.64 -8.16
CA GLY A 205 -28.91 1.25 -9.12
C GLY A 205 -29.44 2.64 -8.76
N LEU A 206 -29.08 3.19 -7.58
CA LEU A 206 -29.57 4.49 -7.13
C LEU A 206 -28.72 5.65 -7.66
N SER A 207 -29.30 6.86 -7.65
CA SER A 207 -28.59 8.10 -7.92
C SER A 207 -27.52 8.38 -6.87
N ALA A 208 -26.54 9.25 -7.17
CA ALA A 208 -25.52 9.66 -6.19
C ALA A 208 -26.14 10.30 -4.94
N ALA A 209 -27.16 11.13 -5.11
CA ALA A 209 -27.86 11.78 -4.01
C ALA A 209 -28.57 10.75 -3.10
N ASP A 210 -29.32 9.82 -3.68
CA ASP A 210 -30.01 8.76 -2.91
C ASP A 210 -29.02 7.87 -2.17
N LYS A 211 -27.88 7.53 -2.79
CA LYS A 211 -26.81 6.79 -2.13
C LYS A 211 -26.24 7.55 -0.94
N LEU A 212 -25.95 8.83 -1.07
CA LEU A 212 -25.46 9.69 0.01
C LEU A 212 -26.44 9.74 1.16
N ASP A 213 -27.74 9.91 0.88
CA ASP A 213 -28.78 9.94 1.89
C ASP A 213 -28.86 8.59 2.67
N ARG A 214 -28.67 7.46 1.97
CA ARG A 214 -28.64 6.13 2.61
C ARG A 214 -27.34 5.89 3.40
N LEU A 215 -26.21 6.40 2.95
CA LEU A 215 -24.92 6.28 3.64
C LEU A 215 -24.80 7.24 4.85
N ALA A 216 -25.51 8.38 4.82
CA ALA A 216 -25.38 9.43 5.83
C ALA A 216 -25.62 8.94 7.28
N PRO A 217 -26.67 8.17 7.61
CA PRO A 217 -26.86 7.65 8.95
C PRO A 217 -25.70 6.76 9.41
N PHE A 218 -25.22 5.90 8.53
CA PHE A 218 -24.10 4.99 8.82
C PHE A 218 -22.79 5.76 9.09
N LEU A 219 -22.46 6.74 8.24
CA LEU A 219 -21.25 7.56 8.37
C LEU A 219 -21.29 8.52 9.55
N ARG A 220 -22.49 8.89 10.03
CA ARG A 220 -22.68 9.76 11.20
C ARG A 220 -22.70 8.99 12.52
N THR A 221 -22.99 7.69 12.51
CA THR A 221 -23.01 6.87 13.73
C THR A 221 -21.66 6.21 14.01
N GLY A 222 -20.91 5.82 12.97
CA GLY A 222 -19.60 5.19 13.08
C GLY A 222 -18.46 6.15 12.74
N ARG A 223 -17.28 5.87 13.28
CA ARG A 223 -16.07 6.60 12.93
C ARG A 223 -15.35 5.91 11.77
N HIS A 224 -15.50 6.44 10.57
CA HIS A 224 -14.88 5.89 9.35
C HIS A 224 -13.78 6.81 8.83
N LEU A 225 -12.76 6.21 8.20
CA LEU A 225 -11.77 6.94 7.41
C LEU A 225 -12.04 6.69 5.92
N ILE A 226 -12.34 7.75 5.20
CA ILE A 226 -12.56 7.70 3.75
C ILE A 226 -11.41 8.41 3.07
N VAL A 227 -10.63 7.65 2.29
CA VAL A 227 -9.53 8.20 1.50
C VAL A 227 -9.99 8.34 0.05
N ILE A 228 -9.82 9.55 -0.50
CA ILE A 228 -10.04 9.83 -1.92
C ILE A 228 -8.70 10.27 -2.52
N ASP A 229 -8.12 9.39 -3.30
CA ASP A 229 -6.81 9.59 -3.89
C ASP A 229 -6.90 10.16 -5.30
N ASN A 230 -6.01 11.08 -5.65
CA ASN A 230 -5.96 11.82 -6.93
C ASN A 230 -7.20 12.68 -7.22
N LEU A 231 -7.59 13.49 -6.29
CA LEU A 231 -8.81 14.32 -6.37
C LEU A 231 -8.82 15.24 -7.60
N GLU A 232 -7.65 15.68 -8.06
CA GLU A 232 -7.53 16.50 -9.28
C GLU A 232 -8.03 15.82 -10.55
N SER A 233 -8.31 14.54 -10.48
CA SER A 233 -8.85 13.76 -11.60
C SER A 233 -10.38 13.68 -11.57
N VAL A 234 -11.04 14.19 -10.53
CA VAL A 234 -12.50 14.24 -10.47
C VAL A 234 -13.01 15.46 -11.24
N SER A 235 -13.82 15.23 -12.27
CA SER A 235 -14.38 16.31 -13.10
C SER A 235 -15.32 17.22 -12.32
N ASP A 236 -16.03 16.64 -11.34
CA ASP A 236 -17.08 17.30 -10.58
C ASP A 236 -16.61 17.68 -9.16
N LEU A 237 -15.36 18.10 -9.02
CA LEU A 237 -14.76 18.43 -7.72
C LEU A 237 -15.58 19.47 -6.93
N GLU A 238 -16.12 20.46 -7.63
CA GLU A 238 -16.97 21.51 -7.05
C GLU A 238 -18.29 20.95 -6.48
N LEU A 239 -18.76 19.81 -6.98
CA LEU A 239 -19.94 19.11 -6.47
C LEU A 239 -19.58 18.09 -5.40
N LEU A 240 -18.42 17.46 -5.51
CA LEU A 240 -17.98 16.39 -4.62
C LEU A 240 -17.77 16.88 -3.18
N LEU A 241 -17.00 17.96 -2.99
CA LEU A 241 -16.70 18.45 -1.65
C LEU A 241 -17.96 18.90 -0.88
N PRO A 242 -18.87 19.71 -1.45
CA PRO A 242 -20.13 20.06 -0.77
C PRO A 242 -21.00 18.85 -0.43
N ALA A 243 -20.97 17.79 -1.25
CA ALA A 243 -21.73 16.57 -1.02
C ALA A 243 -21.16 15.71 0.13
N LEU A 244 -19.84 15.70 0.30
CA LEU A 244 -19.15 14.91 1.34
C LEU A 244 -19.05 15.63 2.69
N LEU A 245 -18.94 16.96 2.70
CA LEU A 245 -18.76 17.76 3.91
C LEU A 245 -19.83 17.53 4.99
N PRO A 246 -21.13 17.38 4.66
CA PRO A 246 -22.17 17.08 5.65
C PRO A 246 -22.04 15.69 6.32
N LEU A 247 -21.23 14.80 5.74
CA LEU A 247 -20.95 13.45 6.26
C LEU A 247 -19.68 13.41 7.12
N ALA A 248 -18.93 14.51 7.13
CA ALA A 248 -17.65 14.61 7.81
C ALA A 248 -17.87 14.92 9.30
N ARG A 249 -17.95 13.95 10.11
CA ARG A 249 -18.00 13.84 11.57
C ARG A 249 -19.09 12.86 12.00
N PRO A 250 -18.72 11.81 12.76
CA PRO A 250 -17.37 11.44 13.24
C PRO A 250 -16.46 10.88 12.16
N THR A 251 -16.99 10.59 10.95
CA THR A 251 -16.21 10.17 9.78
C THR A 251 -15.19 11.23 9.38
N ARG A 252 -13.99 10.80 8.96
CA ARG A 252 -12.90 11.63 8.48
C ARG A 252 -12.66 11.38 7.00
N PHE A 253 -12.38 12.47 6.27
CA PHE A 253 -11.97 12.38 4.87
C PHE A 253 -10.51 12.76 4.73
N LEU A 254 -9.75 11.90 4.07
CA LEU A 254 -8.36 12.13 3.68
C LEU A 254 -8.28 12.21 2.16
N LEU A 255 -7.97 13.37 1.67
CA LEU A 255 -7.90 13.65 0.24
C LEU A 255 -6.43 13.76 -0.18
N THR A 256 -6.08 13.33 -1.39
CA THR A 256 -4.79 13.67 -1.99
C THR A 256 -5.02 14.51 -3.25
N SER A 257 -4.29 15.61 -3.40
CA SER A 257 -4.43 16.51 -4.53
C SER A 257 -3.10 17.16 -4.94
N ARG A 258 -2.94 17.46 -6.22
CA ARG A 258 -1.87 18.32 -6.72
C ARG A 258 -2.26 19.80 -6.61
N GLN A 259 -3.55 20.07 -6.63
CA GLN A 259 -4.10 21.42 -6.52
C GLN A 259 -4.35 21.76 -5.05
N THR A 260 -4.23 23.03 -4.75
CA THR A 260 -4.55 23.55 -3.43
C THR A 260 -6.06 23.73 -3.28
N LEU A 261 -6.63 23.10 -2.25
CA LEU A 261 -8.06 23.19 -1.92
C LEU A 261 -8.36 24.29 -0.88
N SER A 262 -7.53 25.32 -0.83
CA SER A 262 -7.61 26.39 0.19
C SER A 262 -8.90 27.26 0.12
N HIS A 263 -9.67 27.15 -0.96
CA HIS A 263 -10.93 27.91 -1.07
C HIS A 263 -12.08 27.28 -0.29
N HIS A 264 -11.90 26.07 0.22
CA HIS A 264 -12.90 25.38 1.03
C HIS A 264 -12.56 25.50 2.53
N PRO A 265 -13.29 26.33 3.29
CA PRO A 265 -12.92 26.66 4.68
C PRO A 265 -12.96 25.45 5.64
N LEU A 266 -13.62 24.36 5.26
CA LEU A 266 -13.71 23.12 6.05
C LEU A 266 -12.63 22.10 5.70
N VAL A 267 -11.78 22.39 4.72
CA VAL A 267 -10.67 21.53 4.32
C VAL A 267 -9.37 22.02 4.96
N THR A 268 -8.79 21.21 5.80
CA THR A 268 -7.47 21.50 6.38
C THR A 268 -6.38 20.98 5.46
N ARG A 269 -5.46 21.85 5.09
CA ARG A 269 -4.33 21.52 4.23
C ARG A 269 -3.25 20.78 5.01
N PHE A 270 -2.70 19.75 4.40
CA PHE A 270 -1.52 19.05 4.86
C PHE A 270 -0.49 19.03 3.72
N PRO A 271 0.42 20.00 3.64
CA PRO A 271 1.43 20.04 2.60
C PRO A 271 2.49 18.98 2.86
N VAL A 272 2.83 18.17 1.84
CA VAL A 272 3.92 17.20 1.93
C VAL A 272 5.24 17.91 1.62
N PRO A 273 6.16 17.99 2.59
CA PRO A 273 7.44 18.60 2.33
C PRO A 273 8.33 17.72 1.43
N PRO A 274 9.26 18.31 0.67
CA PRO A 274 10.30 17.55 0.00
C PRO A 274 11.18 16.83 1.03
N LEU A 275 11.91 15.81 0.59
CA LEU A 275 12.85 15.08 1.45
C LEU A 275 13.97 16.00 1.94
N SER A 276 14.39 15.80 3.18
CA SER A 276 15.59 16.42 3.70
C SER A 276 16.84 15.97 2.91
N PRO A 277 17.97 16.70 2.97
CA PRO A 277 19.22 16.25 2.36
C PRO A 277 19.66 14.86 2.84
N ALA A 278 19.43 14.52 4.12
CA ALA A 278 19.76 13.22 4.68
C ALA A 278 18.85 12.10 4.14
N ASP A 279 17.55 12.35 4.05
CA ASP A 279 16.59 11.40 3.49
C ASP A 279 16.77 11.22 1.98
N SER A 280 17.08 12.31 1.27
CA SER A 280 17.43 12.27 -0.16
C SER A 280 18.66 11.40 -0.42
N ARG A 281 19.70 11.52 0.42
CA ARG A 281 20.89 10.66 0.38
C ARG A 281 20.48 9.19 0.59
N ALA A 282 19.74 8.90 1.66
CA ALA A 282 19.31 7.54 1.99
C ALA A 282 18.49 6.92 0.87
N LEU A 283 17.60 7.69 0.22
CA LEU A 283 16.84 7.24 -0.93
C LEU A 283 17.75 6.92 -2.12
N VAL A 284 18.65 7.84 -2.50
CA VAL A 284 19.55 7.66 -3.65
C VAL A 284 20.48 6.47 -3.44
N GLU A 285 21.09 6.34 -2.26
CA GLU A 285 21.96 5.19 -1.93
C GLU A 285 21.19 3.86 -1.97
N SER A 286 19.93 3.84 -1.51
CA SER A 286 19.05 2.68 -1.59
C SER A 286 18.73 2.31 -3.05
N GLU A 287 18.44 3.30 -3.90
CA GLU A 287 18.15 3.05 -5.32
C GLU A 287 19.40 2.58 -6.07
N LEU A 288 20.57 3.19 -5.82
CA LEU A 288 21.84 2.74 -6.40
C LEU A 288 22.15 1.28 -6.01
N ALA A 289 21.96 0.93 -4.74
CA ALA A 289 22.14 -0.46 -4.29
C ALA A 289 21.16 -1.43 -4.99
N ARG A 290 19.91 -1.02 -5.22
CA ARG A 290 18.91 -1.79 -5.95
C ARG A 290 19.31 -2.04 -7.41
N HIS A 291 20.02 -1.08 -8.02
CA HIS A 291 20.54 -1.20 -9.40
C HIS A 291 21.92 -1.91 -9.47
N GLY A 292 22.39 -2.50 -8.38
CA GLY A 292 23.67 -3.23 -8.36
C GLY A 292 24.91 -2.33 -8.26
N HIS A 293 24.74 -1.05 -7.98
CA HIS A 293 25.80 -0.08 -7.81
C HIS A 293 25.82 0.49 -6.38
N PRO A 294 26.22 -0.31 -5.37
CA PRO A 294 26.28 0.20 -3.99
C PRO A 294 27.42 1.22 -3.88
N ALA A 295 27.12 2.48 -4.18
CA ALA A 295 28.04 3.59 -4.07
C ALA A 295 27.55 4.58 -3.01
N ARG A 296 28.48 5.07 -2.18
CA ARG A 296 28.27 6.27 -1.39
C ARG A 296 28.70 7.46 -2.21
N LEU A 297 27.77 8.37 -2.47
CA LEU A 297 28.08 9.64 -3.12
C LEU A 297 28.87 10.55 -2.16
N ALA A 298 29.82 11.33 -2.70
CA ALA A 298 30.49 12.37 -1.95
C ALA A 298 29.46 13.37 -1.38
N ALA A 299 29.79 14.03 -0.28
CA ALA A 299 28.88 14.97 0.37
C ALA A 299 28.46 16.10 -0.58
N ASP A 300 29.43 16.64 -1.32
CA ASP A 300 29.25 17.75 -2.26
C ASP A 300 28.38 17.33 -3.47
N ASP A 301 28.58 16.11 -3.98
CA ASP A 301 27.76 15.56 -5.07
C ASP A 301 26.30 15.40 -4.66
N MET A 302 26.08 14.90 -3.43
CA MET A 302 24.73 14.76 -2.89
C MET A 302 24.06 16.11 -2.63
N ALA A 303 24.82 17.08 -2.11
CA ALA A 303 24.33 18.45 -1.90
C ALA A 303 23.93 19.10 -3.23
N ALA A 304 24.78 18.99 -4.25
CA ALA A 304 24.50 19.50 -5.59
C ALA A 304 23.27 18.81 -6.23
N LEU A 305 23.14 17.49 -6.07
CA LEU A 305 21.97 16.77 -6.56
C LEU A 305 20.70 17.22 -5.84
N HIS A 306 20.72 17.29 -4.51
CA HIS A 306 19.57 17.74 -3.72
C HIS A 306 19.18 19.18 -4.06
N GLU A 307 20.12 20.09 -4.24
CA GLU A 307 19.87 21.48 -4.64
C GLU A 307 19.15 21.55 -6.00
N VAL A 308 19.59 20.78 -6.98
CA VAL A 308 19.02 20.79 -8.34
C VAL A 308 17.65 20.15 -8.37
N VAL A 309 17.48 18.97 -7.72
CA VAL A 309 16.24 18.17 -7.76
C VAL A 309 15.23 18.64 -6.71
N GLY A 310 15.65 19.34 -5.65
CA GLY A 310 14.78 19.90 -4.64
C GLY A 310 14.17 18.85 -3.70
N GLY A 311 14.83 17.73 -3.46
CA GLY A 311 14.35 16.68 -2.55
C GLY A 311 13.09 15.93 -3.02
N MET A 312 12.80 15.95 -4.31
CA MET A 312 11.64 15.27 -4.89
C MET A 312 11.91 13.76 -5.04
N PRO A 313 11.17 12.86 -4.33
CA PRO A 313 11.48 11.42 -4.30
C PRO A 313 11.53 10.77 -5.68
N LEU A 314 10.55 11.04 -6.53
CA LEU A 314 10.50 10.45 -7.87
C LEU A 314 11.66 10.94 -8.74
N ALA A 315 11.98 12.23 -8.70
CA ALA A 315 13.10 12.76 -9.48
C ALA A 315 14.44 12.18 -9.00
N LEU A 316 14.62 12.02 -7.68
CA LEU A 316 15.81 11.37 -7.11
C LEU A 316 15.95 9.92 -7.58
N LYS A 317 14.86 9.15 -7.62
CA LYS A 317 14.87 7.77 -8.14
C LYS A 317 15.26 7.71 -9.62
N LEU A 318 14.65 8.56 -10.44
CA LEU A 318 14.94 8.62 -11.88
C LEU A 318 16.39 9.07 -12.17
N VAL A 319 16.93 9.99 -11.38
CA VAL A 319 18.33 10.40 -11.50
C VAL A 319 19.27 9.29 -11.04
N ALA A 320 18.97 8.62 -9.92
CA ALA A 320 19.75 7.49 -9.43
C ALA A 320 19.84 6.37 -10.47
N ALA A 321 18.73 6.06 -11.15
CA ALA A 321 18.72 5.09 -12.26
C ALA A 321 19.62 5.52 -13.43
N GLN A 322 19.65 6.83 -13.77
CA GLN A 322 20.51 7.35 -14.84
C GLN A 322 22.01 7.40 -14.48
N MET A 323 22.34 7.43 -13.19
CA MET A 323 23.74 7.43 -12.74
C MET A 323 24.49 6.13 -13.09
N SER A 324 23.79 5.04 -13.36
CA SER A 324 24.39 3.82 -13.90
C SER A 324 24.92 3.99 -15.34
N LEU A 325 24.38 4.95 -16.08
CA LEU A 325 24.69 5.18 -17.50
C LEU A 325 25.57 6.43 -17.74
N TRP A 326 25.46 7.42 -16.85
CA TRP A 326 26.06 8.73 -17.04
C TRP A 326 26.77 9.23 -15.76
N PRO A 327 27.94 9.89 -15.90
CA PRO A 327 28.60 10.54 -14.76
C PRO A 327 27.71 11.62 -14.15
N LEU A 328 27.65 11.68 -12.82
CA LEU A 328 26.83 12.64 -12.08
C LEU A 328 27.08 14.12 -12.48
N PRO A 329 28.31 14.60 -12.69
CA PRO A 329 28.54 15.98 -13.12
C PRO A 329 27.80 16.33 -14.42
N ALA A 330 27.85 15.44 -15.42
CA ALA A 330 27.15 15.63 -16.70
C ALA A 330 25.62 15.63 -16.52
N LEU A 331 25.10 14.79 -15.61
CA LEU A 331 23.68 14.80 -15.24
C LEU A 331 23.29 16.12 -14.58
N LEU A 332 24.05 16.59 -13.61
CA LEU A 332 23.79 17.83 -12.88
C LEU A 332 23.77 19.06 -13.78
N ASP A 333 24.72 19.17 -14.72
CA ASP A 333 24.78 20.29 -15.66
C ASP A 333 23.52 20.34 -16.56
N ASN A 334 23.10 19.19 -17.03
CA ASN A 334 21.89 19.09 -17.85
C ASN A 334 20.62 19.38 -17.05
N LEU A 335 20.53 18.88 -15.82
CA LEU A 335 19.41 19.13 -14.91
C LEU A 335 19.31 20.61 -14.55
N ARG A 336 20.43 21.30 -14.28
CA ARG A 336 20.46 22.74 -14.04
C ARG A 336 19.90 23.52 -15.23
N ARG A 337 20.35 23.20 -16.45
CA ARG A 337 19.85 23.83 -17.68
C ARG A 337 18.35 23.63 -17.87
N ALA A 338 17.82 22.43 -17.57
CA ALA A 338 16.40 22.12 -17.67
C ALA A 338 15.57 22.91 -16.64
N ARG A 339 16.06 23.03 -15.41
CA ARG A 339 15.40 23.77 -14.33
C ARG A 339 15.25 25.27 -14.64
N TYR A 340 16.23 25.89 -15.28
CA TYR A 340 16.16 27.31 -15.64
C TYR A 340 15.09 27.64 -16.67
N ARG A 341 14.59 26.65 -17.42
CA ARG A 341 13.58 26.85 -18.45
C ARG A 341 12.14 26.78 -17.93
N ALA A 342 11.84 25.91 -16.99
CA ALA A 342 10.61 25.83 -16.20
C ALA A 342 10.72 24.68 -15.17
N PRO A 343 10.06 24.74 -13.99
CA PRO A 343 10.04 23.61 -13.03
C PRO A 343 9.50 22.32 -13.64
N GLU A 344 8.50 22.41 -14.51
CA GLU A 344 7.95 21.28 -15.29
C GLU A 344 8.94 20.73 -16.31
N GLY A 345 9.85 21.57 -16.81
CA GLY A 345 10.91 21.21 -17.74
C GLY A 345 11.91 20.21 -17.17
N LEU A 346 12.13 20.22 -15.86
CA LEU A 346 13.03 19.27 -15.20
C LEU A 346 12.49 17.83 -15.32
N TYR A 347 11.20 17.61 -15.01
CA TYR A 347 10.60 16.29 -15.14
C TYR A 347 10.55 15.82 -16.60
N ARG A 348 10.13 16.69 -17.50
CA ARG A 348 10.11 16.42 -18.93
C ARG A 348 11.50 16.04 -19.44
N TYR A 349 12.52 16.74 -19.00
CA TYR A 349 13.90 16.43 -19.34
C TYR A 349 14.36 15.06 -18.81
N ILE A 350 14.08 14.74 -17.54
CA ILE A 350 14.46 13.48 -16.90
C ILE A 350 13.79 12.30 -17.62
N TYR A 351 12.47 12.38 -17.88
CA TYR A 351 11.74 11.34 -18.58
C TYR A 351 12.17 11.17 -20.04
N ARG A 352 12.37 12.28 -20.76
CA ARG A 352 12.84 12.22 -22.15
C ARG A 352 14.20 11.56 -22.24
N ARG A 353 15.10 11.83 -21.31
CA ARG A 353 16.42 11.22 -21.26
C ARG A 353 16.32 9.72 -20.91
N ALA A 354 15.50 9.35 -19.95
CA ALA A 354 15.25 7.95 -19.64
C ALA A 354 14.66 7.21 -20.86
N TRP A 355 13.71 7.82 -21.56
CA TRP A 355 13.17 7.28 -22.82
C TRP A 355 14.23 7.10 -23.90
N GLN A 356 15.11 8.09 -24.08
CA GLN A 356 16.19 8.04 -25.09
C GLN A 356 17.21 6.95 -24.82
N SER A 357 17.41 6.57 -23.56
CA SER A 357 18.35 5.50 -23.18
C SER A 357 17.78 4.09 -23.38
N LEU A 358 16.48 3.95 -23.66
CA LEU A 358 15.86 2.66 -23.88
C LEU A 358 16.20 2.09 -25.27
N SER A 359 16.38 0.78 -25.33
CA SER A 359 16.37 0.02 -26.58
C SER A 359 14.96 0.03 -27.22
N ASP A 360 14.86 -0.27 -28.51
CA ASP A 360 13.56 -0.32 -29.17
C ASP A 360 12.63 -1.39 -28.59
N PRO A 361 13.07 -2.61 -28.21
CA PRO A 361 12.25 -3.56 -27.47
C PRO A 361 11.74 -3.01 -26.12
N ALA A 362 12.60 -2.28 -25.38
CA ALA A 362 12.19 -1.68 -24.10
C ALA A 362 11.18 -0.54 -24.29
N ARG A 363 11.32 0.27 -25.35
CA ARG A 363 10.32 1.28 -25.71
C ARG A 363 8.99 0.64 -26.10
N GLN A 364 9.02 -0.44 -26.92
CA GLN A 364 7.83 -1.20 -27.30
C GLN A 364 7.13 -1.77 -26.07
N LEU A 365 7.87 -2.43 -25.19
CA LEU A 365 7.34 -2.92 -23.91
C LEU A 365 6.74 -1.78 -23.09
N LEU A 366 7.43 -0.65 -22.94
CA LEU A 366 6.96 0.48 -22.15
C LEU A 366 5.65 1.07 -22.69
N LEU A 367 5.51 1.15 -24.03
CA LEU A 367 4.27 1.61 -24.67
C LEU A 367 3.13 0.62 -24.50
N SER A 368 3.41 -0.70 -24.57
CA SER A 368 2.39 -1.74 -24.34
C SER A 368 1.84 -1.74 -22.89
N LEU A 369 2.56 -1.11 -21.95
CA LEU A 369 2.15 -0.97 -20.56
C LEU A 369 1.17 0.21 -20.33
N LEU A 370 0.98 1.10 -21.30
CA LEU A 370 0.08 2.26 -21.14
C LEU A 370 -1.37 1.87 -20.82
N PRO A 371 -1.92 0.76 -21.36
CA PRO A 371 -3.26 0.31 -21.01
C PRO A 371 -3.37 -0.40 -19.66
N LEU A 372 -2.29 -0.57 -18.89
CA LEU A 372 -2.31 -1.33 -17.64
C LEU A 372 -3.31 -0.82 -16.63
N ALA A 373 -3.97 -1.78 -15.99
CA ALA A 373 -4.79 -1.52 -14.82
C ALA A 373 -3.97 -0.82 -13.71
N PRO A 374 -4.61 0.03 -12.89
CA PRO A 374 -3.96 0.72 -11.79
C PRO A 374 -3.20 -0.19 -10.82
N ASP A 375 -3.69 -1.41 -10.65
CA ASP A 375 -3.13 -2.41 -9.74
C ASP A 375 -1.92 -3.17 -10.32
N GLY A 376 -1.59 -2.88 -11.58
CA GLY A 376 -0.51 -3.55 -12.31
C GLY A 376 -0.91 -4.94 -12.79
N GLU A 377 -0.08 -5.51 -13.68
CA GLU A 377 -0.27 -6.83 -14.27
C GLU A 377 0.91 -7.76 -13.99
N ASP A 378 0.71 -9.05 -14.17
CA ASP A 378 1.77 -10.03 -14.00
C ASP A 378 2.70 -10.10 -15.22
N VAL A 379 3.80 -10.82 -15.08
CA VAL A 379 4.83 -10.92 -16.13
C VAL A 379 4.33 -11.66 -17.38
N GLU A 380 3.43 -12.61 -17.24
CA GLU A 380 2.91 -13.37 -18.37
C GLU A 380 2.00 -12.50 -19.24
N TRP A 381 1.16 -11.68 -18.60
CA TRP A 381 0.35 -10.70 -19.31
C TRP A 381 1.23 -9.70 -20.06
N LEU A 382 2.28 -9.17 -19.43
CA LEU A 382 3.22 -8.25 -20.06
C LEU A 382 3.91 -8.87 -21.29
N ARG A 383 4.31 -10.14 -21.16
CA ARG A 383 4.94 -10.89 -22.24
C ARG A 383 4.00 -11.05 -23.43
N LEU A 384 2.73 -11.35 -23.16
CA LEU A 384 1.71 -11.51 -24.20
C LEU A 384 1.43 -10.19 -24.94
N MET A 385 1.25 -9.11 -24.17
CA MET A 385 0.86 -7.79 -24.73
C MET A 385 2.00 -7.05 -25.41
N SER A 386 3.25 -7.33 -25.06
CA SER A 386 4.41 -6.68 -25.69
C SER A 386 4.69 -7.18 -27.11
N PHE A 387 4.21 -8.39 -27.45
CA PHE A 387 4.53 -9.07 -28.72
C PHE A 387 6.05 -9.24 -28.95
N LEU A 388 6.86 -9.16 -27.91
CA LEU A 388 8.31 -9.32 -28.01
C LEU A 388 8.72 -10.80 -27.96
N PRO A 389 9.78 -11.17 -28.69
CA PRO A 389 10.40 -12.48 -28.52
C PRO A 389 10.87 -12.70 -27.09
N PRO A 390 10.83 -13.94 -26.56
CA PRO A 390 11.17 -14.21 -25.15
C PRO A 390 12.57 -13.74 -24.72
N ASN A 391 13.55 -13.79 -25.58
CA ASN A 391 14.92 -13.32 -25.37
C ASN A 391 15.00 -11.79 -25.24
N GLU A 392 14.22 -11.05 -26.03
CA GLU A 392 14.19 -9.58 -25.99
C GLU A 392 13.32 -9.05 -24.85
N PHE A 393 12.26 -9.78 -24.49
CA PHE A 393 11.35 -9.41 -23.41
C PHE A 393 12.06 -9.32 -22.06
N GLY A 394 12.92 -10.31 -21.74
CA GLY A 394 13.66 -10.33 -20.48
C GLY A 394 14.58 -9.12 -20.32
N ASP A 395 15.34 -8.82 -21.38
CA ASP A 395 16.26 -7.67 -21.41
C ASP A 395 15.50 -6.34 -21.36
N ALA A 396 14.40 -6.22 -22.10
CA ALA A 396 13.55 -5.05 -22.10
C ALA A 396 12.94 -4.79 -20.70
N LEU A 397 12.42 -5.83 -20.06
CA LEU A 397 11.85 -5.73 -18.71
C LEU A 397 12.92 -5.33 -17.67
N ALA A 398 14.11 -5.91 -17.77
CA ALA A 398 15.23 -5.54 -16.92
C ALA A 398 15.60 -4.07 -17.11
N GLN A 399 15.70 -3.61 -18.35
CA GLN A 399 16.03 -2.22 -18.69
C GLN A 399 14.98 -1.23 -18.16
N LEU A 400 13.68 -1.54 -18.29
CA LEU A 400 12.60 -0.69 -17.76
C LEU A 400 12.63 -0.60 -16.24
N ARG A 401 12.94 -1.70 -15.56
CA ARG A 401 13.12 -1.72 -14.11
C ARG A 401 14.36 -0.91 -13.70
N ASP A 402 15.46 -1.08 -14.41
CA ASP A 402 16.72 -0.41 -14.11
C ASP A 402 16.68 1.11 -14.38
N THR A 403 15.85 1.55 -15.32
CA THR A 403 15.60 2.98 -15.56
C THR A 403 14.53 3.59 -14.64
N SER A 404 13.95 2.82 -13.72
CA SER A 404 12.86 3.24 -12.82
C SER A 404 11.62 3.80 -13.56
N LEU A 405 11.42 3.43 -14.81
CA LEU A 405 10.23 3.75 -15.58
C LEU A 405 9.09 2.79 -15.30
N LEU A 406 9.41 1.60 -14.78
CA LEU A 406 8.48 0.56 -14.37
C LEU A 406 8.57 0.33 -12.86
N GLU A 407 7.43 0.29 -12.21
CA GLU A 407 7.30 -0.05 -10.81
C GLU A 407 6.96 -1.54 -10.65
N VAL A 408 7.57 -2.17 -9.66
CA VAL A 408 7.29 -3.56 -9.28
C VAL A 408 6.68 -3.55 -7.89
N ALA A 409 5.47 -4.08 -7.77
CA ALA A 409 4.72 -4.21 -6.52
C ALA A 409 4.38 -5.69 -6.24
N GLY A 410 3.82 -5.98 -5.07
CA GLY A 410 3.41 -7.34 -4.69
C GLY A 410 4.53 -8.16 -4.04
N GLU A 411 4.26 -9.44 -3.83
CA GLU A 411 5.21 -10.37 -3.21
C GLU A 411 6.26 -10.85 -4.23
N PRO A 412 7.46 -11.24 -3.79
CA PRO A 412 8.50 -11.77 -4.68
C PRO A 412 8.06 -12.97 -5.52
N THR A 413 7.10 -13.74 -5.03
CA THR A 413 6.52 -14.92 -5.70
C THR A 413 5.40 -14.55 -6.69
N SER A 414 4.85 -13.33 -6.61
CA SER A 414 3.77 -12.84 -7.46
C SER A 414 3.94 -11.34 -7.71
N PRO A 415 5.01 -10.94 -8.43
CA PRO A 415 5.27 -9.53 -8.72
C PRO A 415 4.21 -8.97 -9.67
N ARG A 416 3.77 -7.75 -9.41
CA ARG A 416 2.91 -6.95 -10.26
C ARG A 416 3.69 -5.79 -10.85
N TYR A 417 3.54 -5.53 -12.12
CA TYR A 417 4.27 -4.51 -12.88
C TYR A 417 3.31 -3.41 -13.31
N ARG A 418 3.70 -2.16 -13.12
CA ARG A 418 2.86 -1.03 -13.50
C ARG A 418 3.68 0.21 -13.85
N LEU A 419 3.06 1.15 -14.53
CA LEU A 419 3.64 2.45 -14.83
C LEU A 419 3.36 3.46 -13.72
N HIS A 420 4.39 4.19 -13.30
CA HIS A 420 4.15 5.38 -12.50
C HIS A 420 3.35 6.40 -13.32
N ARG A 421 2.39 7.08 -12.67
CA ARG A 421 1.49 8.04 -13.34
C ARG A 421 2.21 9.10 -14.18
N LEU A 422 3.32 9.66 -13.66
CA LEU A 422 4.10 10.65 -14.41
C LEU A 422 4.78 10.04 -15.64
N THR A 423 5.21 8.78 -15.58
CA THR A 423 5.71 8.03 -16.75
C THR A 423 4.61 7.92 -17.81
N ALA A 424 3.42 7.47 -17.40
CA ALA A 424 2.27 7.37 -18.31
C ALA A 424 1.91 8.75 -18.92
N THR A 425 1.83 9.81 -18.09
CA THR A 425 1.57 11.17 -18.59
C THR A 425 2.64 11.62 -19.59
N PHE A 426 3.93 11.40 -19.28
CA PHE A 426 5.01 11.76 -20.21
C PHE A 426 4.86 11.02 -21.55
N LEU A 427 4.60 9.72 -21.55
CA LEU A 427 4.41 8.95 -22.76
C LEU A 427 3.23 9.47 -23.59
N GLN A 428 2.12 9.79 -22.94
CA GLN A 428 0.91 10.32 -23.60
C GLN A 428 1.15 11.72 -24.19
N THR A 429 1.74 12.63 -23.41
CA THR A 429 1.85 14.05 -23.82
C THR A 429 3.05 14.36 -24.70
N GLU A 430 4.14 13.58 -24.60
CA GLU A 430 5.39 13.89 -25.29
C GLU A 430 5.73 12.88 -26.38
N ILE A 431 5.39 11.61 -26.19
CA ILE A 431 5.76 10.56 -27.15
C ILE A 431 4.62 10.32 -28.14
N LEU A 432 3.43 9.99 -27.66
CA LEU A 432 2.29 9.68 -28.55
C LEU A 432 1.74 10.93 -29.25
N ALA A 433 1.68 12.08 -28.56
CA ALA A 433 1.26 13.33 -29.17
C ALA A 433 2.18 13.75 -30.33
N ALA A 434 3.49 13.48 -30.21
CA ALA A 434 4.43 13.73 -31.31
C ALA A 434 4.20 12.80 -32.51
N TRP A 435 3.68 11.58 -32.30
CA TRP A 435 3.34 10.66 -33.41
C TRP A 435 2.00 11.00 -34.06
N GLY A 436 1.00 11.47 -33.29
CA GLY A 436 -0.29 11.92 -33.84
C GLY A 436 -0.22 13.21 -34.65
N GLY A 437 0.74 14.10 -34.36
CA GLY A 437 0.96 15.34 -35.09
C GLY A 437 1.74 15.18 -36.42
N ALA A 438 2.31 14.00 -36.70
CA ALA A 438 3.03 13.74 -37.96
C ALA A 438 2.09 13.36 -39.13
N GLY A 439 0.77 13.25 -38.87
CA GLY A 439 -0.23 12.88 -39.88
C GLY A 439 -0.95 14.03 -40.59
N ASP A 440 -0.81 15.28 -40.08
CA ASP A 440 -1.46 16.47 -40.68
C ASP A 440 -0.40 17.41 -41.30
N THR A 441 0.28 16.96 -42.32
CA THR A 441 0.83 17.88 -43.34
C THR A 441 -0.29 18.16 -44.33
N PRO A 442 -0.73 19.44 -44.50
CA PRO A 442 -1.62 19.80 -45.57
C PRO A 442 -0.90 19.50 -46.90
N VAL A 443 -1.44 18.60 -47.69
CA VAL A 443 -1.08 18.49 -49.11
C VAL A 443 -1.44 19.81 -49.72
N GLU A 444 -0.43 20.66 -49.99
CA GLU A 444 -0.56 21.81 -50.88
C GLU A 444 -1.05 21.26 -52.23
N ARG A 445 -2.33 21.48 -52.54
CA ARG A 445 -2.85 21.38 -53.89
C ARG A 445 -2.22 22.53 -54.65
N SER A 446 -1.19 22.22 -55.41
CA SER A 446 -0.74 23.06 -56.50
C SER A 446 -1.86 23.19 -57.51
N GLU A 447 -2.62 24.28 -57.47
CA GLU A 447 -3.35 24.78 -58.62
C GLU A 447 -2.33 25.31 -59.61
N SER A 448 -1.99 24.50 -60.62
CA SER A 448 -1.36 24.95 -61.83
C SER A 448 -2.44 25.11 -62.87
N ALA A 449 -2.66 26.34 -63.27
CA ALA A 449 -2.96 26.88 -64.60
C ALA A 449 -3.81 26.02 -65.57
N LEU A 450 -4.98 26.48 -65.86
CA LEU A 450 -5.35 27.03 -67.21
C LEU A 450 -6.70 27.73 -67.05
#